data_f62469a99ae2886484e5ca56f541be49
#
_entry.id   f62469a99ae2886484e5ca56f541be49
#
_cell.length_a   1.000
_cell.length_b   1.000
_cell.length_c   1.000
_cell.angle_alpha   90.00
_cell.angle_beta   90.00
_cell.angle_gamma   90.00
#
_symmetry.space_group_name_H-M   'P 1'
#
loop_
_entity.id
_entity.type
_entity.pdbx_description
1 polymer ?
#
loop_
_entity_poly.entity_id
_entity_poly.type
_entity_poly.pdbx_seq_one_letter_code
_entity_poly.pdbx_strand_id
1 'polypeptide(L)'
;MEVRKNVALDHRHVKMLQPIIDKHQGNFSAAIRELVELMDSLSRKFGTVDMLKESTLMKKSKRDQYIENHYGVVVPAQILHWLLSGHEGDVPPKQYLLFSLYSYLREQASLEGKIEETPRKWEEVLNEFYHDLGWPIDIRIRCSSSLVTVEVIGFDSQINRLAFLISAMNLACGSIHYIIKEVENIQTAIFATFGECKTEEEALDTIQKLFGDSESILE
;
A
#
# COMPACT_ATOMS: atom_id res chain seq x y z
N MET A 1 -37.37 -11.27 -14.88
CA MET A 1 -37.97 -12.60 -14.84
C MET A 1 -37.18 -13.44 -13.84
N GLU A 2 -37.81 -13.86 -12.72
CA GLU A 2 -37.14 -14.67 -11.69
C GLU A 2 -37.18 -16.14 -12.12
N VAL A 3 -36.01 -16.78 -12.24
CA VAL A 3 -35.93 -18.20 -12.59
C VAL A 3 -35.67 -19.00 -11.30
N ARG A 4 -36.59 -19.87 -10.92
CA ARG A 4 -36.45 -20.78 -9.78
C ARG A 4 -35.82 -22.10 -10.26
N LYS A 5 -34.67 -22.46 -9.67
CA LYS A 5 -34.02 -23.76 -9.87
C LYS A 5 -33.74 -24.40 -8.50
N ASN A 6 -33.93 -25.70 -8.41
CA ASN A 6 -33.63 -26.46 -7.22
C ASN A 6 -32.19 -26.99 -7.31
N VAL A 7 -31.41 -26.80 -6.25
CA VAL A 7 -30.06 -27.34 -6.12
C VAL A 7 -30.05 -28.28 -4.92
N ALA A 8 -29.63 -29.52 -5.13
CA ALA A 8 -29.41 -30.46 -4.04
C ALA A 8 -28.01 -30.26 -3.46
N LEU A 9 -27.94 -29.96 -2.17
CA LEU A 9 -26.69 -29.84 -1.43
C LEU A 9 -26.67 -30.91 -0.34
N ASP A 10 -25.53 -31.58 -0.15
CA ASP A 10 -25.33 -32.45 0.98
C ASP A 10 -24.97 -31.64 2.26
N HIS A 11 -24.94 -32.33 3.38
CA HIS A 11 -24.68 -31.70 4.68
C HIS A 11 -23.29 -31.03 4.75
N ARG A 12 -22.31 -31.54 4.02
CA ARG A 12 -20.96 -30.95 3.93
C ARG A 12 -20.99 -29.59 3.23
N HIS A 13 -21.71 -29.49 2.11
CA HIS A 13 -21.87 -28.23 1.38
C HIS A 13 -22.62 -27.18 2.22
N VAL A 14 -23.66 -27.58 2.93
CA VAL A 14 -24.40 -26.68 3.84
C VAL A 14 -23.48 -26.17 4.94
N LYS A 15 -22.66 -27.04 5.54
CA LYS A 15 -21.67 -26.63 6.55
C LYS A 15 -20.63 -25.66 6.03
N MET A 16 -20.16 -25.79 4.78
CA MET A 16 -19.24 -24.86 4.13
C MET A 16 -19.90 -23.50 3.88
N LEU A 17 -21.20 -23.46 3.63
CA LEU A 17 -21.96 -22.20 3.44
C LEU A 17 -22.37 -21.55 4.75
N GLN A 18 -22.24 -22.22 5.89
CA GLN A 18 -22.74 -21.74 7.18
C GLN A 18 -22.30 -20.32 7.52
N PRO A 19 -21.02 -19.91 7.32
CA PRO A 19 -20.59 -18.53 7.61
C PRO A 19 -21.38 -17.47 6.81
N ILE A 20 -21.71 -17.76 5.55
CA ILE A 20 -22.48 -16.84 4.69
C ILE A 20 -23.97 -16.89 5.08
N ILE A 21 -24.50 -18.06 5.42
CA ILE A 21 -25.87 -18.23 5.91
C ILE A 21 -26.08 -17.43 7.21
N ASP A 22 -25.13 -17.51 8.14
CA ASP A 22 -25.18 -16.78 9.41
C ASP A 22 -25.13 -15.27 9.20
N LYS A 23 -24.28 -14.78 8.28
CA LYS A 23 -24.24 -13.38 7.86
C LYS A 23 -25.63 -12.88 7.39
N HIS A 24 -26.38 -13.72 6.70
CA HIS A 24 -27.73 -13.44 6.22
C HIS A 24 -28.85 -13.89 7.19
N GLN A 25 -28.56 -14.04 8.47
CA GLN A 25 -29.54 -14.39 9.51
C GLN A 25 -30.34 -15.67 9.18
N GLY A 26 -29.69 -16.65 8.58
CA GLY A 26 -30.31 -17.91 8.19
C GLY A 26 -30.99 -17.91 6.81
N ASN A 27 -30.95 -16.80 6.08
CA ASN A 27 -31.56 -16.71 4.75
C ASN A 27 -30.66 -17.40 3.69
N PHE A 28 -30.91 -18.68 3.46
CA PHE A 28 -30.16 -19.51 2.52
C PHE A 28 -30.17 -18.96 1.08
N SER A 29 -31.31 -18.44 0.60
CA SER A 29 -31.41 -17.86 -0.76
C SER A 29 -30.58 -16.59 -0.93
N ALA A 30 -30.44 -15.78 0.12
CA ALA A 30 -29.57 -14.62 0.12
C ALA A 30 -28.08 -15.03 0.14
N ALA A 31 -27.73 -16.04 0.94
CA ALA A 31 -26.39 -16.58 0.99
C ALA A 31 -25.94 -17.16 -0.37
N ILE A 32 -26.80 -17.88 -1.07
CA ILE A 32 -26.50 -18.40 -2.41
C ILE A 32 -26.34 -17.28 -3.43
N ARG A 33 -27.14 -16.21 -3.36
CA ARG A 33 -26.97 -15.06 -4.27
C ARG A 33 -25.63 -14.38 -4.07
N GLU A 34 -25.26 -14.12 -2.82
CA GLU A 34 -23.94 -13.54 -2.50
C GLU A 34 -22.78 -14.43 -3.02
N LEU A 35 -22.91 -15.75 -2.85
CA LEU A 35 -21.90 -16.68 -3.37
C LEU A 35 -21.78 -16.61 -4.91
N VAL A 36 -22.90 -16.52 -5.62
CA VAL A 36 -22.92 -16.42 -7.08
C VAL A 36 -22.30 -15.09 -7.54
N GLU A 37 -22.62 -13.97 -6.86
CA GLU A 37 -22.03 -12.66 -7.14
C GLU A 37 -20.53 -12.64 -6.88
N LEU A 38 -20.08 -13.26 -5.78
CA LEU A 38 -18.66 -13.44 -5.48
C LEU A 38 -17.97 -14.27 -6.56
N MET A 39 -18.55 -15.39 -6.98
CA MET A 39 -18.00 -16.25 -8.03
C MET A 39 -17.94 -15.54 -9.38
N ASP A 40 -18.92 -14.71 -9.72
CA ASP A 40 -18.90 -13.89 -10.94
C ASP A 40 -17.74 -12.87 -10.89
N SER A 41 -17.61 -12.17 -9.77
CA SER A 41 -16.51 -11.21 -9.54
C SER A 41 -15.13 -11.86 -9.63
N LEU A 42 -14.98 -13.03 -9.00
CA LEU A 42 -13.74 -13.81 -9.08
C LEU A 42 -13.46 -14.30 -10.50
N SER A 43 -14.48 -14.77 -11.21
CA SER A 43 -14.35 -15.22 -12.61
C SER A 43 -13.95 -14.07 -13.56
N ARG A 44 -14.43 -12.87 -13.33
CA ARG A 44 -14.00 -11.67 -14.08
C ARG A 44 -12.55 -11.31 -13.82
N LYS A 45 -12.09 -11.45 -12.56
CA LYS A 45 -10.71 -11.11 -12.16
C LYS A 45 -9.70 -12.17 -12.58
N PHE A 46 -10.04 -13.44 -12.45
CA PHE A 46 -9.11 -14.57 -12.60
C PHE A 46 -9.40 -15.46 -13.82
N GLY A 47 -10.42 -15.17 -14.61
CA GLY A 47 -10.81 -15.99 -15.76
C GLY A 47 -11.75 -17.13 -15.39
N THR A 48 -11.34 -18.38 -15.58
CA THR A 48 -12.20 -19.54 -15.35
C THR A 48 -12.12 -20.04 -13.89
N VAL A 49 -13.13 -20.83 -13.46
CA VAL A 49 -13.12 -21.50 -12.15
C VAL A 49 -11.92 -22.44 -12.00
N ASP A 50 -11.44 -23.01 -13.11
CA ASP A 50 -10.27 -23.89 -13.10
C ASP A 50 -8.98 -23.10 -12.85
N MET A 51 -8.83 -21.91 -13.42
CA MET A 51 -7.71 -21.00 -13.11
C MET A 51 -7.76 -20.54 -11.64
N LEU A 52 -8.95 -20.33 -11.07
CA LEU A 52 -9.11 -20.06 -9.64
C LEU A 52 -8.65 -21.24 -8.77
N LYS A 53 -9.01 -22.47 -9.14
CA LYS A 53 -8.54 -23.66 -8.44
C LYS A 53 -7.03 -23.83 -8.53
N GLU A 54 -6.46 -23.60 -9.70
CA GLU A 54 -5.01 -23.63 -9.90
C GLU A 54 -4.31 -22.56 -9.07
N SER A 55 -4.83 -21.34 -9.00
CA SER A 55 -4.26 -20.26 -8.19
C SER A 55 -4.32 -20.54 -6.68
N THR A 56 -5.40 -21.18 -6.21
CA THR A 56 -5.54 -21.60 -4.80
C THR A 56 -4.75 -22.86 -4.44
N LEU A 57 -4.46 -23.71 -5.43
CA LEU A 57 -3.64 -24.91 -5.26
C LEU A 57 -2.15 -24.66 -5.57
N MET A 58 -1.80 -23.52 -6.16
CA MET A 58 -0.40 -23.18 -6.36
C MET A 58 0.31 -23.10 -5.03
N LYS A 59 1.30 -23.94 -4.85
CA LYS A 59 2.30 -23.77 -3.79
C LYS A 59 2.82 -22.34 -3.92
N LYS A 60 2.79 -21.60 -2.81
CA LYS A 60 3.42 -20.28 -2.75
C LYS A 60 4.74 -20.29 -3.49
N SER A 61 4.96 -19.33 -4.37
CA SER A 61 6.20 -19.27 -5.13
C SER A 61 7.37 -19.14 -4.14
N LYS A 62 8.58 -19.51 -4.56
CA LYS A 62 9.77 -19.28 -3.72
C LYS A 62 9.91 -17.79 -3.37
N ARG A 63 9.51 -16.89 -4.29
CA ARG A 63 9.47 -15.45 -4.07
C ARG A 63 8.55 -15.09 -2.91
N ASP A 64 7.31 -15.59 -2.90
CA ASP A 64 6.34 -15.30 -1.86
C ASP A 64 6.82 -15.82 -0.49
N GLN A 65 7.43 -17.01 -0.47
CA GLN A 65 8.06 -17.56 0.73
C GLN A 65 9.21 -16.68 1.25
N TYR A 66 10.03 -16.12 0.34
CA TYR A 66 11.12 -15.23 0.70
C TYR A 66 10.63 -13.93 1.32
N ILE A 67 9.59 -13.33 0.76
CA ILE A 67 8.96 -12.11 1.26
C ILE A 67 8.31 -12.37 2.63
N GLU A 68 7.50 -13.41 2.74
CA GLU A 68 6.79 -13.74 3.99
C GLU A 68 7.73 -14.10 5.15
N ASN A 69 8.88 -14.70 4.86
CA ASN A 69 9.88 -15.02 5.88
C ASN A 69 10.88 -13.87 6.10
N HIS A 70 10.67 -12.70 5.53
CA HIS A 70 11.56 -11.54 5.62
C HIS A 70 13.00 -11.82 5.16
N TYR A 71 13.20 -12.77 4.23
CA TYR A 71 14.52 -13.04 3.63
C TYR A 71 14.84 -12.12 2.46
N GLY A 72 13.87 -11.32 2.02
CA GLY A 72 14.02 -10.37 0.94
C GLY A 72 12.81 -9.43 0.84
N VAL A 73 13.00 -8.37 0.09
CA VAL A 73 11.98 -7.36 -0.21
C VAL A 73 11.91 -7.12 -1.72
N VAL A 74 10.81 -6.63 -2.21
CA VAL A 74 10.67 -6.17 -3.60
C VAL A 74 11.04 -4.70 -3.66
N VAL A 75 12.00 -4.36 -4.50
CA VAL A 75 12.37 -2.95 -4.74
C VAL A 75 11.89 -2.56 -6.14
N PRO A 76 11.17 -1.44 -6.30
CA PRO A 76 10.80 -0.93 -7.60
C PRO A 76 12.03 -0.77 -8.51
N ALA A 77 11.93 -1.20 -9.77
CA ALA A 77 13.06 -1.27 -10.68
C ALA A 77 13.79 0.08 -10.86
N GLN A 78 13.05 1.19 -10.87
CA GLN A 78 13.59 2.53 -11.00
C GLN A 78 14.44 2.93 -9.78
N ILE A 79 13.96 2.58 -8.58
CA ILE A 79 14.69 2.83 -7.33
C ILE A 79 15.95 1.94 -7.28
N LEU A 80 15.83 0.66 -7.64
CA LEU A 80 16.97 -0.24 -7.70
C LEU A 80 18.02 0.25 -8.70
N HIS A 81 17.58 0.69 -9.90
CA HIS A 81 18.51 1.24 -10.90
C HIS A 81 19.23 2.46 -10.36
N TRP A 82 18.52 3.38 -9.70
CA TRP A 82 19.14 4.55 -9.11
C TRP A 82 20.19 4.17 -8.03
N LEU A 83 19.84 3.26 -7.11
CA LEU A 83 20.78 2.77 -6.08
C LEU A 83 22.03 2.15 -6.68
N LEU A 84 21.89 1.32 -7.73
CA LEU A 84 23.01 0.67 -8.41
C LEU A 84 23.87 1.63 -9.25
N SER A 85 23.37 2.82 -9.57
CA SER A 85 24.08 3.84 -10.33
C SER A 85 25.09 4.64 -9.47
N GLY A 86 25.23 4.33 -8.21
CA GLY A 86 26.25 4.92 -7.32
C GLY A 86 25.91 6.34 -6.85
N HIS A 87 24.66 6.72 -6.87
CA HIS A 87 24.17 7.99 -6.31
C HIS A 87 23.89 7.88 -4.81
N GLU A 88 24.88 7.44 -4.04
CA GLU A 88 24.78 7.40 -2.59
C GLU A 88 24.70 8.84 -2.04
N GLY A 89 23.67 9.10 -1.26
CA GLY A 89 23.43 10.40 -0.62
C GLY A 89 22.52 11.38 -1.38
N ASP A 90 22.35 11.21 -2.69
CA ASP A 90 21.45 12.04 -3.48
C ASP A 90 19.98 11.61 -3.31
N VAL A 91 19.06 12.54 -3.52
CA VAL A 91 17.63 12.24 -3.57
C VAL A 91 17.30 11.62 -4.93
N PRO A 92 16.62 10.45 -4.97
CA PRO A 92 16.16 9.91 -6.24
C PRO A 92 15.29 10.90 -7.00
N PRO A 93 15.37 10.96 -8.35
CA PRO A 93 14.49 11.81 -9.14
C PRO A 93 13.03 11.58 -8.77
N LYS A 94 12.27 12.65 -8.62
CA LYS A 94 10.84 12.66 -8.26
C LYS A 94 10.04 11.57 -8.99
N GLN A 95 10.24 11.45 -10.30
CA GLN A 95 9.54 10.48 -11.14
C GLN A 95 9.79 9.02 -10.73
N TYR A 96 10.92 8.71 -10.11
CA TYR A 96 11.23 7.35 -9.67
C TYR A 96 10.49 6.99 -8.38
N LEU A 97 10.36 7.95 -7.47
CA LEU A 97 9.66 7.76 -6.21
C LEU A 97 8.14 7.73 -6.40
N LEU A 98 7.61 8.66 -7.20
CA LEU A 98 6.17 8.77 -7.44
C LEU A 98 5.65 7.69 -8.38
N PHE A 99 6.42 7.30 -9.40
CA PHE A 99 5.95 6.35 -10.41
C PHE A 99 5.45 5.03 -9.82
N SER A 100 6.21 4.46 -8.89
CA SER A 100 5.86 3.18 -8.26
C SER A 100 4.57 3.27 -7.45
N LEU A 101 4.43 4.33 -6.64
CA LEU A 101 3.24 4.54 -5.83
C LEU A 101 2.02 4.96 -6.67
N TYR A 102 2.20 5.85 -7.67
CA TYR A 102 1.09 6.20 -8.56
C TYR A 102 0.61 5.03 -9.42
N SER A 103 1.49 4.13 -9.81
CA SER A 103 1.08 2.91 -10.52
C SER A 103 0.26 2.01 -9.62
N TYR A 104 0.66 1.82 -8.37
CA TYR A 104 -0.08 1.09 -7.36
C TYR A 104 -1.45 1.73 -7.09
N LEU A 105 -1.49 3.05 -6.85
CA LEU A 105 -2.74 3.79 -6.62
C LEU A 105 -3.69 3.74 -7.81
N ARG A 106 -3.17 3.78 -9.04
CA ARG A 106 -3.99 3.66 -10.24
C ARG A 106 -4.63 2.29 -10.35
N GLU A 107 -3.90 1.24 -9.99
CA GLU A 107 -4.44 -0.11 -9.94
C GLU A 107 -5.54 -0.22 -8.89
N GLN A 108 -5.32 0.28 -7.68
CA GLN A 108 -6.33 0.32 -6.63
C GLN A 108 -7.55 1.17 -7.03
N ALA A 109 -7.35 2.35 -7.59
CA ALA A 109 -8.45 3.21 -8.06
C ALA A 109 -9.28 2.58 -9.19
N SER A 110 -8.69 1.70 -10.00
CA SER A 110 -9.42 0.93 -11.02
C SER A 110 -10.34 -0.12 -10.41
N LEU A 111 -10.04 -0.60 -9.21
CA LEU A 111 -10.81 -1.60 -8.47
C LEU A 111 -11.88 -0.97 -7.58
N GLU A 112 -11.58 0.15 -6.92
CA GLU A 112 -12.41 0.74 -5.85
C GLU A 112 -13.04 2.10 -6.21
N GLY A 113 -12.67 2.73 -7.34
CA GLY A 113 -13.08 4.08 -7.70
C GLY A 113 -12.05 5.16 -7.30
N LYS A 114 -12.46 6.43 -7.25
CA LYS A 114 -11.55 7.54 -6.91
C LYS A 114 -11.12 7.44 -5.44
N ILE A 115 -9.80 7.43 -5.22
CA ILE A 115 -9.23 7.56 -3.88
C ILE A 115 -9.27 9.03 -3.46
N GLU A 116 -9.87 9.34 -2.32
CA GLU A 116 -9.75 10.66 -1.71
C GLU A 116 -8.32 10.85 -1.19
N GLU A 117 -7.64 11.89 -1.66
CA GLU A 117 -6.28 12.25 -1.24
C GLU A 117 -6.29 12.96 0.12
N THR A 118 -6.68 12.24 1.17
CA THR A 118 -6.56 12.73 2.54
C THR A 118 -5.34 12.12 3.22
N PRO A 119 -4.69 12.82 4.18
CA PRO A 119 -3.55 12.24 4.91
C PRO A 119 -3.84 10.90 5.57
N ARG A 120 -5.06 10.69 6.06
CA ARG A 120 -5.48 9.39 6.63
C ARG A 120 -5.53 8.29 5.58
N LYS A 121 -6.00 8.62 4.37
CA LYS A 121 -6.03 7.64 3.29
C LYS A 121 -4.62 7.31 2.81
N TRP A 122 -3.71 8.27 2.86
CA TRP A 122 -2.30 8.03 2.59
C TRP A 122 -1.68 7.02 3.56
N GLU A 123 -2.03 7.04 4.85
CA GLU A 123 -1.56 6.03 5.82
C GLU A 123 -1.94 4.61 5.37
N GLU A 124 -3.21 4.39 5.03
CA GLU A 124 -3.70 3.08 4.57
C GLU A 124 -2.95 2.63 3.31
N VAL A 125 -2.89 3.50 2.30
CA VAL A 125 -2.28 3.20 1.01
C VAL A 125 -0.78 2.94 1.10
N LEU A 126 -0.05 3.73 1.89
CA LEU A 126 1.39 3.55 2.07
C LEU A 126 1.69 2.25 2.82
N ASN A 127 0.92 1.92 3.86
CA ASN A 127 1.09 0.66 4.57
C ASN A 127 0.78 -0.55 3.68
N GLU A 128 -0.28 -0.52 2.87
CA GLU A 128 -0.56 -1.57 1.89
C GLU A 128 0.57 -1.69 0.87
N PHE A 129 1.05 -0.57 0.33
CA PHE A 129 2.15 -0.54 -0.64
C PHE A 129 3.43 -1.16 -0.07
N TYR A 130 3.84 -0.80 1.15
CA TYR A 130 5.04 -1.38 1.77
C TYR A 130 4.85 -2.84 2.13
N HIS A 131 3.67 -3.21 2.62
CA HIS A 131 3.33 -4.61 2.89
C HIS A 131 3.43 -5.48 1.63
N ASP A 132 2.88 -5.01 0.50
CA ASP A 132 2.92 -5.72 -0.78
C ASP A 132 4.35 -5.86 -1.33
N LEU A 133 5.23 -4.90 -1.03
CA LEU A 133 6.66 -5.00 -1.32
C LEU A 133 7.44 -5.87 -0.33
N GLY A 134 6.79 -6.33 0.74
CA GLY A 134 7.44 -7.07 1.82
C GLY A 134 8.36 -6.21 2.68
N TRP A 135 8.18 -4.89 2.70
CA TRP A 135 8.97 -4.00 3.54
C TRP A 135 8.41 -4.02 4.97
N PRO A 136 9.23 -4.31 5.98
CA PRO A 136 8.80 -4.37 7.37
C PRO A 136 8.73 -2.97 7.97
N ILE A 137 7.82 -2.16 7.46
CA ILE A 137 7.60 -0.75 7.80
C ILE A 137 6.15 -0.55 8.20
N ASP A 138 5.94 0.25 9.24
CA ASP A 138 4.65 0.78 9.67
C ASP A 138 4.68 2.30 9.56
N ILE A 139 3.72 2.86 8.82
CA ILE A 139 3.54 4.30 8.66
C ILE A 139 2.32 4.72 9.46
N ARG A 140 2.47 5.80 10.23
CA ARG A 140 1.36 6.44 10.96
C ARG A 140 1.28 7.90 10.58
N ILE A 141 0.10 8.34 10.18
CA ILE A 141 -0.15 9.72 9.80
C ILE A 141 -1.23 10.31 10.69
N ARG A 142 -0.87 11.35 11.43
CA ARG A 142 -1.80 12.07 12.31
C ARG A 142 -1.98 13.49 11.81
N CYS A 143 -3.23 13.94 11.72
CA CYS A 143 -3.58 15.30 11.33
C CYS A 143 -4.05 16.10 12.53
N SER A 144 -3.50 17.31 12.69
CA SER A 144 -3.92 18.24 13.71
C SER A 144 -3.97 19.64 13.09
N SER A 145 -5.17 20.17 12.89
CA SER A 145 -5.42 21.49 12.28
C SER A 145 -4.70 21.65 10.92
N SER A 146 -3.58 22.37 10.90
CA SER A 146 -2.75 22.63 9.71
C SER A 146 -1.44 21.83 9.66
N LEU A 147 -1.26 20.89 10.59
CA LEU A 147 -0.05 20.08 10.69
C LEU A 147 -0.38 18.59 10.44
N VAL A 148 0.52 17.94 9.76
CA VAL A 148 0.51 16.49 9.54
C VAL A 148 1.78 15.92 10.16
N THR A 149 1.63 14.97 11.08
CA THR A 149 2.76 14.23 11.65
C THR A 149 2.84 12.87 10.99
N VAL A 150 4.01 12.50 10.51
CA VAL A 150 4.31 11.20 9.92
C VAL A 150 5.32 10.49 10.80
N GLU A 151 4.98 9.28 11.19
CA GLU A 151 5.88 8.36 11.89
C GLU A 151 6.19 7.20 10.93
N VAL A 152 7.46 6.96 10.63
CA VAL A 152 7.94 5.80 9.87
C VAL A 152 8.67 4.89 10.83
N ILE A 153 8.16 3.70 11.04
CA ILE A 153 8.69 2.75 12.03
C ILE A 153 9.12 1.47 11.30
N GLY A 154 10.37 1.07 11.46
CA GLY A 154 10.91 -0.16 10.89
C GLY A 154 12.18 -0.58 11.60
N PHE A 155 12.82 -1.66 11.14
CA PHE A 155 14.00 -2.20 11.82
C PHE A 155 15.34 -1.76 11.18
N ASP A 156 15.30 -1.17 9.98
CA ASP A 156 16.50 -0.74 9.25
C ASP A 156 16.42 0.74 8.90
N SER A 157 17.44 1.50 9.28
CA SER A 157 17.48 2.95 9.12
C SER A 157 17.47 3.39 7.65
N GLN A 158 18.10 2.64 6.74
CA GLN A 158 18.15 2.99 5.32
C GLN A 158 16.80 2.74 4.65
N ILE A 159 16.14 1.62 5.00
CA ILE A 159 14.80 1.31 4.52
C ILE A 159 13.80 2.35 5.05
N ASN A 160 13.90 2.72 6.34
CA ASN A 160 13.07 3.77 6.94
C ASN A 160 13.27 5.11 6.23
N ARG A 161 14.53 5.48 5.92
CA ARG A 161 14.86 6.70 5.20
C ARG A 161 14.24 6.71 3.80
N LEU A 162 14.32 5.62 3.06
CA LEU A 162 13.72 5.51 1.73
C LEU A 162 12.18 5.56 1.81
N ALA A 163 11.56 4.87 2.75
CA ALA A 163 10.12 4.92 2.98
C ALA A 163 9.65 6.33 3.38
N PHE A 164 10.40 7.00 4.25
CA PHE A 164 10.13 8.37 4.62
C PHE A 164 10.20 9.30 3.40
N LEU A 165 11.22 9.16 2.56
CA LEU A 165 11.39 9.94 1.35
C LEU A 165 10.21 9.75 0.36
N ILE A 166 9.78 8.50 0.14
CA ILE A 166 8.60 8.20 -0.67
C ILE A 166 7.34 8.87 -0.08
N SER A 167 7.16 8.78 1.23
CA SER A 167 6.01 9.36 1.92
C SER A 167 6.02 10.89 1.84
N ALA A 168 7.17 11.52 2.08
CA ALA A 168 7.36 12.97 2.00
C ALA A 168 7.10 13.48 0.57
N MET A 169 7.60 12.79 -0.46
CA MET A 169 7.34 13.13 -1.85
C MET A 169 5.85 13.08 -2.19
N ASN A 170 5.13 12.09 -1.68
CA ASN A 170 3.70 11.99 -1.95
C ASN A 170 2.90 13.08 -1.23
N LEU A 171 3.31 13.49 -0.02
CA LEU A 171 2.72 14.63 0.67
C LEU A 171 3.05 15.97 -0.03
N ALA A 172 4.24 16.11 -0.60
CA ALA A 172 4.62 17.30 -1.33
C ALA A 172 3.88 17.46 -2.66
N CYS A 173 3.63 16.35 -3.36
CA CYS A 173 3.09 16.32 -4.72
C CYS A 173 1.59 15.99 -4.78
N GLY A 174 0.91 15.85 -3.65
CA GLY A 174 -0.54 15.63 -3.57
C GLY A 174 -1.36 16.86 -3.97
N SER A 175 -2.69 16.75 -3.86
CA SER A 175 -3.61 17.88 -4.14
C SER A 175 -3.45 19.04 -3.15
N ILE A 176 -3.01 18.73 -1.93
CA ILE A 176 -2.55 19.71 -0.93
C ILE A 176 -1.06 19.45 -0.75
N HIS A 177 -0.27 20.51 -0.87
CA HIS A 177 1.18 20.43 -0.74
C HIS A 177 1.61 20.63 0.70
N TYR A 178 2.48 19.74 1.18
CA TYR A 178 3.00 19.77 2.54
C TYR A 178 4.53 19.91 2.53
N ILE A 179 5.02 20.87 3.32
CA ILE A 179 6.44 21.18 3.51
C ILE A 179 6.91 20.56 4.83
N ILE A 180 8.10 19.98 4.83
CA ILE A 180 8.72 19.46 6.05
C ILE A 180 9.10 20.64 6.97
N LYS A 181 8.62 20.62 8.21
CA LYS A 181 8.93 21.60 9.25
C LYS A 181 10.01 21.10 10.20
N GLU A 182 9.94 19.84 10.57
CA GLU A 182 10.83 19.23 11.56
C GLU A 182 10.97 17.74 11.27
N VAL A 183 12.16 17.19 11.46
CA VAL A 183 12.43 15.75 11.36
C VAL A 183 13.30 15.35 12.54
N GLU A 184 12.91 14.29 13.20
CA GLU A 184 13.64 13.63 14.26
C GLU A 184 13.88 12.17 13.86
N ASN A 185 15.13 11.73 13.88
CA ASN A 185 15.51 10.36 13.57
C ASN A 185 15.93 9.65 14.86
N ILE A 186 15.21 8.62 15.26
CA ILE A 186 15.47 7.83 16.45
C ILE A 186 15.71 6.38 16.03
N GLN A 187 16.95 5.96 15.86
CA GLN A 187 17.38 4.59 15.56
C GLN A 187 16.52 3.81 14.54
N THR A 188 15.33 3.36 14.98
CA THR A 188 14.40 2.52 14.21
C THR A 188 13.15 3.26 13.76
N ALA A 189 13.09 4.58 13.97
CA ALA A 189 11.93 5.39 13.61
C ALA A 189 12.33 6.78 13.13
N ILE A 190 11.56 7.32 12.18
CA ILE A 190 11.65 8.71 11.74
C ILE A 190 10.32 9.38 12.08
N PHE A 191 10.40 10.49 12.79
CA PHE A 191 9.26 11.34 13.11
C PHE A 191 9.40 12.65 12.35
N ALA A 192 8.35 13.04 11.64
CA ALA A 192 8.37 14.30 10.91
C ALA A 192 7.06 15.06 11.06
N THR A 193 7.18 16.38 11.16
CA THR A 193 6.05 17.29 11.16
C THR A 193 6.04 18.07 9.84
N PHE A 194 4.88 18.06 9.19
CA PHE A 194 4.63 18.75 7.93
C PHE A 194 3.61 19.87 8.15
N GLY A 195 3.77 20.97 7.43
CA GLY A 195 2.79 22.05 7.37
C GLY A 195 2.34 22.27 5.94
N GLU A 196 1.12 22.74 5.73
CA GLU A 196 0.64 23.11 4.40
C GLU A 196 1.50 24.22 3.79
N CYS A 197 1.74 24.15 2.49
CA CYS A 197 2.40 25.20 1.70
C CYS A 197 1.63 25.48 0.40
N LYS A 198 2.05 26.52 -0.31
CA LYS A 198 1.28 27.02 -1.48
C LYS A 198 1.66 26.33 -2.78
N THR A 199 2.89 25.87 -2.90
CA THR A 199 3.39 25.30 -4.16
C THR A 199 4.15 24.00 -3.93
N GLU A 200 4.09 23.13 -4.93
CA GLU A 200 4.85 21.89 -4.96
C GLU A 200 6.36 22.16 -4.93
N GLU A 201 6.83 23.20 -5.61
CA GLU A 201 8.25 23.58 -5.65
C GLU A 201 8.79 23.88 -4.24
N GLU A 202 8.03 24.65 -3.45
CA GLU A 202 8.38 24.97 -2.06
C GLU A 202 8.50 23.71 -1.20
N ALA A 203 7.60 22.75 -1.39
CA ALA A 203 7.61 21.47 -0.69
C ALA A 203 8.81 20.60 -1.10
N LEU A 204 9.09 20.50 -2.39
CA LEU A 204 10.21 19.72 -2.93
C LEU A 204 11.57 20.28 -2.51
N ASP A 205 11.71 21.60 -2.45
CA ASP A 205 12.94 22.28 -2.01
C ASP A 205 13.36 21.87 -0.59
N THR A 206 12.40 21.69 0.31
CA THR A 206 12.67 21.22 1.68
C THR A 206 13.13 19.79 1.72
N ILE A 207 12.55 18.92 0.89
CA ILE A 207 12.98 17.53 0.78
C ILE A 207 14.41 17.48 0.26
N GLN A 208 14.72 18.25 -0.78
CA GLN A 208 16.05 18.26 -1.39
C GLN A 208 17.11 18.80 -0.42
N LYS A 209 16.81 19.84 0.35
CA LYS A 209 17.72 20.36 1.39
C LYS A 209 17.97 19.32 2.48
N LEU A 210 16.93 18.63 2.94
CA LEU A 210 17.03 17.64 4.01
C LEU A 210 17.87 16.42 3.61
N PHE A 211 17.75 15.97 2.38
CA PHE A 211 18.40 14.74 1.90
C PHE A 211 19.66 14.99 1.06
N GLY A 212 19.82 16.19 0.48
CA GLY A 212 20.98 16.58 -0.33
C GLY A 212 22.19 16.95 0.51
N ASP A 213 22.00 17.48 1.73
CA ASP A 213 23.08 17.76 2.68
C ASP A 213 23.36 16.51 3.50
N SER A 214 24.14 15.60 2.93
CA SER A 214 24.41 14.24 3.47
C SER A 214 25.05 14.20 4.86
N GLU A 215 25.50 15.31 5.42
CA GLU A 215 26.19 15.35 6.72
C GLU A 215 25.24 15.67 7.90
N SER A 216 24.02 16.17 7.68
CA SER A 216 23.18 16.72 8.77
C SER A 216 22.20 15.74 9.41
N ILE A 217 22.03 14.52 8.88
CA ILE A 217 20.99 13.56 9.37
C ILE A 217 21.63 12.36 10.14
N LEU A 218 22.96 12.32 10.26
CA LEU A 218 23.68 11.20 10.90
C LEU A 218 24.30 11.55 12.26
N GLU A 219 24.07 12.75 12.79
CA GLU A 219 24.33 13.09 14.20
C GLU A 219 23.01 13.06 14.97
#